data_2482b220e872c207332e0d43566f1e38
#
_entry.id   2482b220e872c207332e0d43566f1e38
#
_cell.length_a   1.000
_cell.length_b   1.000
_cell.length_c   1.000
_cell.angle_alpha   90.00
_cell.angle_beta   90.00
_cell.angle_gamma   90.00
#
_symmetry.space_group_name_H-M   'P 1'
#
loop_
_entity.id
_entity.type
_entity.pdbx_description
1 polymer ?
#
loop_
_entity_poly.entity_id
_entity_poly.type
_entity_poly.pdbx_seq_one_letter_code
_entity_poly.pdbx_strand_id
1 'polypeptide(L)' 'MTLEEQYITLMDAAGRVTDQWCREKFIQEADNVLMHINAQVLKNRQEFNATSA' A
#
# COMPACT_ATOMS: atom_id res chain seq x y z
N MET A 1 -5.25 5.66 -11.05
CA MET A 1 -4.10 4.89 -10.53
C MET A 1 -4.59 3.95 -9.44
N THR A 2 -4.22 2.69 -9.51
CA THR A 2 -4.61 1.71 -8.51
C THR A 2 -3.77 1.87 -7.24
N LEU A 3 -4.21 1.24 -6.15
CA LEU A 3 -3.45 1.27 -4.89
C LEU A 3 -2.09 0.62 -5.05
N GLU A 4 -2.01 -0.49 -5.79
CA GLU A 4 -0.74 -1.16 -6.05
C GLU A 4 0.21 -0.25 -6.82
N GLU A 5 -0.28 0.46 -7.80
CA GLU A 5 0.53 1.40 -8.57
C GLU A 5 1.01 2.55 -7.70
N GLN A 6 0.16 3.06 -6.82
CA GLN A 6 0.55 4.09 -5.87
C GLN A 6 1.66 3.60 -4.94
N TYR A 7 1.53 2.38 -4.43
CA TYR A 7 2.55 1.80 -3.57
C TYR A 7 3.89 1.68 -4.28
N ILE A 8 3.87 1.15 -5.50
CA ILE A 8 5.09 0.98 -6.31
C ILE A 8 5.74 2.32 -6.59
N THR A 9 4.93 3.33 -6.97
CA THR A 9 5.42 4.67 -7.26
C THR A 9 6.09 5.29 -6.03
N LEU A 10 5.47 5.15 -4.86
CA LEU A 10 6.02 5.69 -3.62
C LEU A 10 7.32 4.99 -3.23
N MET A 11 7.38 3.67 -3.36
CA MET A 11 8.59 2.93 -3.04
C MET A 11 9.72 3.23 -4.02
N ASP A 12 9.40 3.40 -5.30
CA ASP A 12 10.38 3.79 -6.30
C ASP A 12 10.95 5.18 -5.99
N ALA A 13 10.06 6.12 -5.64
CA ALA A 13 10.49 7.46 -5.26
C ALA A 13 11.39 7.42 -4.02
N ALA A 14 11.04 6.61 -3.04
CA ALA A 14 11.86 6.46 -1.84
C ALA A 14 13.27 5.97 -2.16
N GLY A 15 13.39 5.06 -3.13
CA GLY A 15 14.68 4.53 -3.55
C GLY A 15 15.54 5.52 -4.30
N ARG A 16 14.94 6.57 -4.86
CA ARG A 16 15.65 7.59 -5.63
C ARG A 16 16.09 8.78 -4.81
N VAL A 17 15.51 8.99 -3.64
CA VAL A 17 15.82 10.15 -2.79
C VAL A 17 17.06 9.82 -1.97
N THR A 18 17.98 10.78 -1.89
CA THR A 18 19.17 10.63 -1.06
C THR A 18 18.94 11.16 0.36
N ASP A 19 17.99 12.08 0.52
CA ASP A 19 17.68 12.66 1.82
C ASP A 19 16.85 11.67 2.66
N GLN A 20 17.36 11.35 3.84
CA GLN A 20 16.73 10.36 4.73
C GLN A 20 15.34 10.80 5.16
N TRP A 21 15.16 12.10 5.43
CA TRP A 21 13.85 12.59 5.87
C TRP A 21 12.79 12.40 4.80
N CYS A 22 13.12 12.74 3.55
CA CYS A 22 12.20 12.55 2.43
C CYS A 22 11.93 11.06 2.18
N ARG A 23 12.96 10.23 2.29
CA ARG A 23 12.82 8.79 2.12
C ARG A 23 11.84 8.22 3.15
N GLU A 24 11.99 8.61 4.40
CA GLU A 24 11.11 8.14 5.47
C GLU A 24 9.66 8.58 5.22
N LYS A 25 9.47 9.78 4.71
CA LYS A 25 8.14 10.27 4.37
C LYS A 25 7.48 9.41 3.28
N PHE A 26 8.23 9.10 2.23
CA PHE A 26 7.71 8.26 1.15
C PHE A 26 7.39 6.85 1.64
N ILE A 27 8.25 6.29 2.48
CA ILE A 27 8.03 4.97 3.05
C ILE A 27 6.77 4.98 3.93
N GLN A 28 6.59 6.02 4.73
CA GLN A 28 5.42 6.15 5.59
C GLN A 28 4.12 6.21 4.76
N GLU A 29 4.12 6.97 3.68
CA GLU A 29 2.97 7.02 2.79
C GLU A 29 2.72 5.69 2.09
N ALA A 30 3.79 5.00 1.69
CA ALA A 30 3.67 3.67 1.11
C ALA A 30 3.06 2.68 2.09
N ASP A 31 3.46 2.76 3.35
CA ASP A 31 2.88 1.91 4.39
C ASP A 31 1.37 2.17 4.55
N ASN A 32 0.95 3.42 4.48
CA ASN A 32 -0.47 3.76 4.53
C ASN A 32 -1.24 3.14 3.36
N VAL A 33 -0.67 3.21 2.16
CA VAL A 33 -1.28 2.59 0.98
C VAL A 33 -1.35 1.07 1.17
N LEU A 34 -0.29 0.47 1.68
CA LEU A 34 -0.24 -0.97 1.92
C LEU A 34 -1.33 -1.40 2.92
N MET A 35 -1.59 -0.60 3.94
CA MET A 35 -2.66 -0.89 4.89
C MET A 35 -4.02 -0.89 4.19
N HIS A 36 -4.26 0.03 3.27
CA HIS A 36 -5.50 0.05 2.50
C HIS A 36 -5.62 -1.18 1.60
N ILE A 37 -4.53 -1.59 0.97
CA ILE A 37 -4.52 -2.80 0.14
C ILE A 37 -4.89 -4.01 0.98
N ASN A 38 -4.28 -4.16 2.15
CA ASN A 38 -4.52 -5.28 3.04
C ASN A 38 -5.97 -5.28 3.55
N ALA A 39 -6.51 -4.11 3.86
CA ALA A 39 -7.90 -4.00 4.31
C ALA A 39 -8.86 -4.46 3.23
N GLN A 40 -8.61 -4.11 1.96
CA GLN A 40 -9.44 -4.53 0.85
C GLN A 40 -9.36 -6.04 0.62
N VAL A 41 -8.15 -6.61 0.73
CA VAL A 41 -7.98 -8.06 0.60
C VAL A 41 -8.75 -8.79 1.68
N LEU A 42 -8.66 -8.32 2.93
CA LEU A 42 -9.39 -8.94 4.04
C LEU A 42 -10.89 -8.82 3.85
N LYS A 43 -11.38 -7.67 3.40
CA LYS A 43 -12.80 -7.47 3.13
C LYS A 43 -13.30 -8.43 2.05
N ASN A 44 -12.56 -8.54 0.96
CA ASN A 44 -12.93 -9.45 -0.13
C ASN A 44 -12.93 -10.89 0.34
N ARG A 45 -11.98 -11.26 1.19
CA ARG A 45 -11.90 -12.61 1.74
C ARG A 45 -13.09 -12.91 2.65
N GLN A 46 -13.50 -11.95 3.47
CA GLN A 46 -14.69 -12.09 4.32
C GLN A 46 -15.95 -12.25 3.49
N GLU A 47 -16.11 -11.46 2.43
CA GLU A 47 -17.25 -11.58 1.55
C GLU A 47 -17.30 -12.95 0.88
N PHE A 48 -16.15 -13.45 0.45
CA PHE A 48 -16.07 -14.76 -0.16
C PHE A 48 -16.50 -15.85 0.83
N ASN A 49 -15.99 -15.80 2.06
CA ASN A 49 -16.31 -16.77 3.09
C ASN A 49 -17.80 -16.75 3.43
N ALA A 50 -18.39 -15.56 3.51
CA ALA A 50 -19.82 -15.42 3.78
C ALA A 50 -20.65 -16.02 2.66
N THR A 51 -20.20 -15.89 1.42
CA THR A 51 -20.89 -16.42 0.26
C THR A 51 -20.79 -17.94 0.20
N SER A 52 -19.67 -18.50 0.59
CA SER A 52 -19.41 -19.94 0.52
C SER A 52 -20.05 -20.71 1.66
N ALA A 53 -20.46 -20.02 2.70
CA ALA A 53 -21.15 -20.65 3.83
C ALA A 53 -22.61 -20.92 3.49
#